data_beb88bd83fa65fea4c1ed53243cd7b47
#
_entry.id   beb88bd83fa65fea4c1ed53243cd7b47
#
_cell.length_a   1.000
_cell.length_b   1.000
_cell.length_c   1.000
_cell.angle_alpha   90.00
_cell.angle_beta   90.00
_cell.angle_gamma   90.00
#
_symmetry.space_group_name_H-M   'P 1'
#
loop_
_entity.id
_entity.type
_entity.pdbx_description
1 polymer ?
#
loop_
_entity_poly.entity_id
_entity_poly.type
_entity_poly.pdbx_seq_one_letter_code
_entity_poly.pdbx_strand_id
1 'polypeptide(L)'
;MKTFPIGGVHPSENKLSGAKPIEVLPLPDAVAIPLAQHIGAPAAAKVAKGDKVLTGQLIAEASSFMSANIHSPISGTVTAVDAVPNGQGLRQVMITIKREGDEWAEGIDRSETLVRECALSSAEIIARIKDAGIVGMGGATFPTHVKLSVPPGRKAEALIINGVECEPYLTSDHRTMLEHGEELLVGVTILMKAIAVEKAYIGIENNKPDAIAHLRKLAEWYKGIEVVPLKVKYPQGGEKQLIAAVTGREVPPPPALPIDVGAVVCNASTTYAVYQAVQKNKPLIERVVTVTGKGVKEPKNLLTRMGTPISALLEAAGGLPADAGKVINGGPMMGRAMVNLDSPVTKGCSGITVMSGRDAVRREASQCIKCAKCVAACPMGLEPYYLSKMTQKKGWDALEEQMITSCIECGCCQASCPSYLPLLDWVRLGKQTVMGIIRARAAAPKK
;
A
#
# COMPACT_ATOMS: atom_id res chain seq x y z
N MET A 1 18.17 6.65 -17.93
CA MET A 1 17.00 6.41 -17.04
C MET A 1 17.42 6.65 -15.61
N LYS A 2 16.54 7.31 -14.83
CA LYS A 2 16.77 7.63 -13.42
C LYS A 2 16.63 6.37 -12.53
N THR A 3 17.32 6.37 -11.38
CA THR A 3 17.21 5.35 -10.33
C THR A 3 17.80 5.88 -9.03
N PHE A 4 17.49 5.27 -7.90
CA PHE A 4 18.12 5.59 -6.62
C PHE A 4 19.58 5.12 -6.55
N PRO A 5 20.47 5.81 -5.79
CA PRO A 5 21.92 5.64 -5.94
C PRO A 5 22.49 4.37 -5.30
N ILE A 6 22.08 3.98 -4.08
CA ILE A 6 22.72 2.91 -3.30
C ILE A 6 21.82 1.70 -3.08
N GLY A 7 22.42 0.52 -2.96
CA GLY A 7 21.74 -0.73 -2.65
C GLY A 7 20.76 -1.20 -3.73
N GLY A 8 19.79 -1.98 -3.31
CA GLY A 8 18.78 -2.58 -4.17
C GLY A 8 19.16 -3.96 -4.70
N VAL A 9 18.19 -4.64 -5.26
CA VAL A 9 18.30 -5.98 -5.85
C VAL A 9 17.48 -6.07 -7.14
N HIS A 10 17.70 -7.12 -7.93
CA HIS A 10 16.98 -7.41 -9.18
C HIS A 10 16.28 -8.77 -9.07
N PRO A 11 15.16 -8.89 -8.34
CA PRO A 11 14.38 -10.13 -8.31
C PRO A 11 13.72 -10.38 -9.67
N SER A 12 13.40 -11.65 -9.97
CA SER A 12 12.61 -12.00 -11.15
C SER A 12 11.23 -11.34 -11.05
N GLU A 13 10.83 -10.62 -12.09
CA GLU A 13 9.65 -9.74 -12.07
C GLU A 13 8.34 -10.52 -12.00
N ASN A 14 8.23 -11.63 -12.76
CA ASN A 14 7.07 -12.53 -12.82
C ASN A 14 5.71 -11.80 -12.92
N LYS A 15 5.59 -10.79 -13.78
CA LYS A 15 4.37 -9.98 -13.98
C LYS A 15 3.29 -10.76 -14.77
N LEU A 16 2.88 -11.95 -14.26
CA LEU A 16 2.07 -12.94 -14.98
C LEU A 16 0.69 -12.42 -15.42
N SER A 17 0.13 -11.44 -14.71
CA SER A 17 -1.16 -10.81 -15.00
C SER A 17 -1.05 -9.42 -15.64
N GLY A 18 0.16 -8.98 -16.03
CA GLY A 18 0.37 -7.62 -16.57
C GLY A 18 -0.43 -7.30 -17.83
N ALA A 19 -0.61 -8.28 -18.71
CA ALA A 19 -1.42 -8.15 -19.93
C ALA A 19 -2.92 -8.48 -19.71
N LYS A 20 -3.33 -8.87 -18.51
CA LYS A 20 -4.73 -9.23 -18.21
C LYS A 20 -5.49 -7.99 -17.76
N PRO A 21 -6.66 -7.68 -18.37
CA PRO A 21 -7.49 -6.56 -17.95
C PRO A 21 -8.01 -6.76 -16.52
N ILE A 22 -8.53 -5.69 -15.95
CA ILE A 22 -9.22 -5.73 -14.67
C ILE A 22 -10.56 -6.43 -14.87
N GLU A 23 -10.80 -7.49 -14.10
CA GLU A 23 -12.08 -8.20 -14.06
C GLU A 23 -12.84 -7.82 -12.79
N VAL A 24 -14.15 -7.62 -12.87
CA VAL A 24 -14.98 -7.32 -11.70
C VAL A 24 -15.31 -8.64 -11.00
N LEU A 25 -14.91 -8.75 -9.73
CA LEU A 25 -15.29 -9.91 -8.91
C LEU A 25 -16.77 -9.80 -8.52
N PRO A 26 -17.58 -10.86 -8.64
CA PRO A 26 -18.94 -10.87 -8.13
C PRO A 26 -19.03 -10.46 -6.65
N LEU A 27 -20.11 -9.78 -6.27
CA LEU A 27 -20.32 -9.33 -4.89
C LEU A 27 -20.41 -10.56 -3.96
N PRO A 28 -19.66 -10.58 -2.85
CA PRO A 28 -19.74 -11.66 -1.88
C PRO A 28 -21.08 -11.65 -1.11
N ASP A 29 -21.50 -12.78 -0.57
CA ASP A 29 -22.70 -12.87 0.27
C ASP A 29 -22.52 -12.20 1.63
N ALA A 30 -21.30 -12.08 2.09
CA ALA A 30 -20.95 -11.35 3.31
C ALA A 30 -19.54 -10.75 3.22
N VAL A 31 -19.31 -9.69 3.98
CA VAL A 31 -18.01 -9.04 4.13
C VAL A 31 -17.65 -8.91 5.61
N ALA A 32 -16.35 -8.99 5.91
CA ALA A 32 -15.81 -8.68 7.23
C ALA A 32 -14.85 -7.48 7.11
N ILE A 33 -15.12 -6.39 7.83
CA ILE A 33 -14.42 -5.13 7.65
C ILE A 33 -13.66 -4.77 8.91
N PRO A 34 -12.32 -4.91 8.92
CA PRO A 34 -11.51 -4.56 10.08
C PRO A 34 -11.56 -3.07 10.41
N LEU A 35 -11.66 -2.71 11.70
CA LEU A 35 -11.58 -1.33 12.15
C LEU A 35 -10.16 -0.75 12.07
N ALA A 36 -9.12 -1.59 12.07
CA ALA A 36 -7.72 -1.21 11.92
C ALA A 36 -7.20 -1.58 10.52
N GLN A 37 -7.41 -0.72 9.53
CA GLN A 37 -6.97 -0.90 8.14
C GLN A 37 -5.88 0.11 7.71
N HIS A 38 -5.32 0.88 8.63
CA HIS A 38 -4.40 1.99 8.36
C HIS A 38 -3.43 2.20 9.52
N ILE A 39 -2.39 2.97 9.29
CA ILE A 39 -1.49 3.43 10.34
C ILE A 39 -2.21 4.46 11.21
N GLY A 40 -2.03 4.37 12.51
CA GLY A 40 -2.64 5.26 13.49
C GLY A 40 -3.69 4.55 14.35
N ALA A 41 -4.59 5.30 14.98
CA ALA A 41 -5.63 4.75 15.82
C ALA A 41 -6.70 4.03 14.99
N PRO A 42 -7.20 2.85 15.40
CA PRO A 42 -8.33 2.20 14.73
C PRO A 42 -9.55 3.13 14.65
N ALA A 43 -10.36 2.96 13.61
CA ALA A 43 -11.65 3.66 13.52
C ALA A 43 -12.61 3.15 14.60
N ALA A 44 -13.54 4.00 15.04
CA ALA A 44 -14.60 3.66 15.98
C ALA A 44 -15.87 3.26 15.22
N ALA A 45 -16.42 2.06 15.51
CA ALA A 45 -17.65 1.60 14.89
C ALA A 45 -18.82 2.57 15.19
N LYS A 46 -19.62 2.85 14.16
CA LYS A 46 -20.85 3.67 14.25
C LYS A 46 -22.12 2.83 14.08
N VAL A 47 -21.96 1.54 13.86
CA VAL A 47 -23.05 0.59 13.64
C VAL A 47 -22.96 -0.56 14.64
N ALA A 48 -24.10 -1.16 14.92
CA ALA A 48 -24.25 -2.30 15.81
C ALA A 48 -24.94 -3.48 15.08
N LYS A 49 -24.90 -4.66 15.69
CA LYS A 49 -25.62 -5.83 15.18
C LYS A 49 -27.11 -5.54 15.01
N GLY A 50 -27.63 -5.84 13.83
CA GLY A 50 -29.03 -5.60 13.43
C GLY A 50 -29.23 -4.35 12.58
N ASP A 51 -28.26 -3.42 12.54
CA ASP A 51 -28.37 -2.22 11.71
C ASP A 51 -28.34 -2.57 10.21
N LYS A 52 -29.19 -1.89 9.45
CA LYS A 52 -29.16 -1.92 7.98
C LYS A 52 -28.25 -0.83 7.46
N VAL A 53 -27.42 -1.18 6.48
CA VAL A 53 -26.46 -0.25 5.86
C VAL A 53 -26.54 -0.30 4.34
N LEU A 54 -26.23 0.84 3.71
CA LEU A 54 -26.14 0.98 2.26
C LEU A 54 -24.70 0.93 1.79
N THR A 55 -24.48 0.56 0.55
CA THR A 55 -23.15 0.63 -0.09
C THR A 55 -22.65 2.07 -0.11
N GLY A 56 -21.46 2.31 0.42
CA GLY A 56 -20.88 3.67 0.56
C GLY A 56 -21.26 4.40 1.85
N GLN A 57 -22.14 3.87 2.68
CA GLN A 57 -22.49 4.46 3.97
C GLN A 57 -21.33 4.39 4.96
N LEU A 58 -21.11 5.46 5.74
CA LEU A 58 -20.11 5.48 6.82
C LEU A 58 -20.53 4.49 7.94
N ILE A 59 -19.66 3.51 8.23
CA ILE A 59 -19.87 2.48 9.25
C ILE A 59 -18.88 2.54 10.41
N ALA A 60 -17.72 3.20 10.21
CA ALA A 60 -16.81 3.52 11.30
C ALA A 60 -16.10 4.84 11.03
N GLU A 61 -15.95 5.66 12.07
CA GLU A 61 -15.40 7.00 12.00
C GLU A 61 -13.96 7.05 12.53
N ALA A 62 -13.13 7.89 11.92
CA ALA A 62 -11.78 8.14 12.35
C ALA A 62 -11.76 8.63 13.81
N SER A 63 -11.07 7.91 14.69
CA SER A 63 -11.02 8.19 16.14
C SER A 63 -10.00 9.28 16.51
N SER A 64 -9.15 9.70 15.58
CA SER A 64 -8.12 10.71 15.78
C SER A 64 -7.70 11.34 14.45
N PHE A 65 -6.83 12.37 14.48
CA PHE A 65 -6.24 12.94 13.26
C PHE A 65 -5.50 11.87 12.42
N MET A 66 -4.78 10.97 13.10
CA MET A 66 -4.06 9.83 12.49
C MET A 66 -4.98 8.61 12.47
N SER A 67 -6.08 8.69 11.74
CA SER A 67 -7.07 7.63 11.56
C SER A 67 -7.79 7.85 10.23
N ALA A 68 -8.63 6.92 9.77
CA ALA A 68 -9.39 7.04 8.53
C ALA A 68 -10.79 6.43 8.67
N ASN A 69 -11.76 7.07 8.06
CA ASN A 69 -13.14 6.58 7.97
C ASN A 69 -13.23 5.24 7.22
N ILE A 70 -14.24 4.47 7.55
CA ILE A 70 -14.55 3.19 6.92
C ILE A 70 -16.01 3.20 6.49
N HIS A 71 -16.24 2.82 5.23
CA HIS A 71 -17.57 2.79 4.62
C HIS A 71 -17.96 1.35 4.26
N SER A 72 -19.25 1.10 4.27
CA SER A 72 -19.77 -0.21 3.87
C SER A 72 -19.53 -0.47 2.37
N PRO A 73 -18.91 -1.58 1.99
CA PRO A 73 -18.71 -1.94 0.59
C PRO A 73 -19.94 -2.58 -0.07
N ILE A 74 -20.94 -2.98 0.72
CA ILE A 74 -22.18 -3.62 0.26
C ILE A 74 -23.38 -3.07 1.04
N SER A 75 -24.57 -3.22 0.51
CA SER A 75 -25.81 -3.03 1.28
C SER A 75 -26.19 -4.31 2.00
N GLY A 76 -26.81 -4.20 3.17
CA GLY A 76 -27.23 -5.35 3.93
C GLY A 76 -27.38 -5.09 5.42
N THR A 77 -27.38 -6.17 6.19
CA THR A 77 -27.55 -6.11 7.66
C THR A 77 -26.24 -6.46 8.38
N VAL A 78 -25.86 -5.63 9.34
CA VAL A 78 -24.74 -5.90 10.25
C VAL A 78 -25.07 -7.10 11.12
N THR A 79 -24.31 -8.19 10.97
CA THR A 79 -24.54 -9.42 11.73
C THR A 79 -23.71 -9.52 13.01
N ALA A 80 -22.54 -8.86 13.02
CA ALA A 80 -21.63 -8.85 14.17
C ALA A 80 -20.67 -7.63 14.14
N VAL A 81 -20.22 -7.22 15.34
CA VAL A 81 -19.09 -6.31 15.56
C VAL A 81 -18.21 -6.97 16.62
N ASP A 82 -17.34 -7.88 16.20
CA ASP A 82 -16.61 -8.79 17.07
C ASP A 82 -15.13 -8.91 16.72
N ALA A 83 -14.33 -9.39 17.68
CA ALA A 83 -12.92 -9.73 17.44
C ALA A 83 -12.82 -11.10 16.76
N VAL A 84 -12.35 -11.12 15.50
CA VAL A 84 -12.14 -12.34 14.71
C VAL A 84 -10.68 -12.46 14.25
N PRO A 85 -10.18 -13.67 13.93
CA PRO A 85 -8.81 -13.84 13.45
C PRO A 85 -8.60 -13.15 12.09
N ASN A 86 -7.52 -12.37 11.98
CA ASN A 86 -7.07 -11.80 10.71
C ASN A 86 -6.20 -12.81 9.91
N GLY A 87 -5.61 -12.38 8.80
CA GLY A 87 -4.77 -13.22 7.94
C GLY A 87 -3.54 -13.84 8.62
N GLN A 88 -3.07 -13.25 9.72
CA GLN A 88 -1.96 -13.77 10.55
C GLN A 88 -2.46 -14.56 11.78
N GLY A 89 -3.78 -14.78 11.92
CA GLY A 89 -4.37 -15.48 13.06
C GLY A 89 -4.54 -14.61 14.32
N LEU A 90 -4.22 -13.32 14.26
CA LEU A 90 -4.39 -12.41 15.40
C LEU A 90 -5.83 -11.89 15.45
N ARG A 91 -6.38 -11.78 16.67
CA ARG A 91 -7.76 -11.27 16.86
C ARG A 91 -7.79 -9.75 16.62
N GLN A 92 -8.77 -9.34 15.81
CA GLN A 92 -9.00 -7.95 15.41
C GLN A 92 -10.50 -7.67 15.32
N VAL A 93 -10.94 -6.52 15.82
CA VAL A 93 -12.37 -6.16 15.74
C VAL A 93 -12.73 -5.87 14.29
N MET A 94 -13.80 -6.53 13.82
CA MET A 94 -14.35 -6.38 12.47
C MET A 94 -15.86 -6.20 12.53
N ILE A 95 -16.39 -5.42 11.58
CA ILE A 95 -17.83 -5.32 11.30
C ILE A 95 -18.14 -6.36 10.23
N THR A 96 -19.02 -7.30 10.53
CA THR A 96 -19.51 -8.29 9.56
C THR A 96 -20.87 -7.88 9.04
N ILE A 97 -21.02 -7.82 7.70
CA ILE A 97 -22.26 -7.43 7.02
C ILE A 97 -22.68 -8.58 6.10
N LYS A 98 -23.92 -9.04 6.24
CA LYS A 98 -24.57 -9.97 5.30
C LYS A 98 -25.24 -9.14 4.21
N ARG A 99 -24.93 -9.45 2.96
CA ARG A 99 -25.45 -8.73 1.79
C ARG A 99 -26.95 -8.94 1.62
N GLU A 100 -27.66 -7.83 1.37
CA GLU A 100 -29.08 -7.79 1.03
C GLU A 100 -29.25 -6.77 -0.11
N GLY A 101 -28.85 -7.15 -1.35
CA GLY A 101 -28.87 -6.27 -2.53
C GLY A 101 -27.56 -5.54 -2.81
N ASP A 102 -27.61 -4.43 -3.54
CA ASP A 102 -26.50 -3.49 -3.81
C ASP A 102 -27.04 -2.05 -3.93
N GLU A 103 -27.80 -1.65 -2.91
CA GLU A 103 -28.33 -0.29 -2.81
C GLU A 103 -27.25 0.66 -2.34
N TRP A 104 -27.10 1.79 -3.02
CA TRP A 104 -26.03 2.75 -2.74
C TRP A 104 -26.53 3.92 -1.92
N ALA A 105 -25.69 4.46 -1.08
CA ALA A 105 -25.93 5.70 -0.36
C ALA A 105 -26.14 6.85 -1.36
N GLU A 106 -26.99 7.79 -0.99
CA GLU A 106 -27.33 8.94 -1.81
C GLU A 106 -26.11 9.82 -2.13
N GLY A 107 -26.10 10.45 -3.29
CA GLY A 107 -25.08 11.40 -3.71
C GLY A 107 -23.79 10.77 -4.25
N ILE A 108 -23.68 9.44 -4.37
CA ILE A 108 -22.55 8.76 -5.01
C ILE A 108 -22.82 8.68 -6.50
N ASP A 109 -21.94 9.31 -7.31
CA ASP A 109 -22.00 9.21 -8.77
C ASP A 109 -21.35 7.90 -9.25
N ARG A 110 -22.17 7.04 -9.86
CA ARG A 110 -21.77 5.74 -10.43
C ARG A 110 -21.57 5.77 -11.94
N SER A 111 -21.77 6.94 -12.56
CA SER A 111 -21.61 7.07 -14.02
C SER A 111 -20.14 6.90 -14.43
N GLU A 112 -19.92 6.46 -15.65
CA GLU A 112 -18.59 6.38 -16.26
C GLU A 112 -18.13 7.74 -16.84
N THR A 113 -18.95 8.79 -16.73
CA THR A 113 -18.64 10.11 -17.25
C THR A 113 -17.41 10.70 -16.55
N LEU A 114 -16.37 11.01 -17.30
CA LEU A 114 -15.17 11.65 -16.76
C LEU A 114 -15.44 13.12 -16.38
N VAL A 115 -15.24 13.46 -15.13
CA VAL A 115 -15.35 14.84 -14.62
C VAL A 115 -13.95 15.42 -14.45
N ARG A 116 -13.54 16.30 -15.38
CA ARG A 116 -12.16 16.83 -15.43
C ARG A 116 -11.93 17.99 -14.46
N GLU A 117 -12.87 18.89 -14.34
CA GLU A 117 -12.72 20.11 -13.55
C GLU A 117 -13.07 19.89 -12.07
N CYS A 118 -12.21 20.35 -11.18
CA CYS A 118 -12.46 20.34 -9.75
C CYS A 118 -12.61 21.79 -9.25
N ALA A 119 -13.85 22.15 -8.89
CA ALA A 119 -14.17 23.46 -8.37
C ALA A 119 -13.76 23.64 -6.89
N LEU A 120 -13.59 22.55 -6.13
CA LEU A 120 -13.30 22.55 -4.70
C LEU A 120 -11.98 23.27 -4.38
N SER A 121 -11.92 23.96 -3.25
CA SER A 121 -10.70 24.52 -2.67
C SER A 121 -9.79 23.41 -2.12
N SER A 122 -8.53 23.76 -1.82
CA SER A 122 -7.57 22.83 -1.19
C SER A 122 -8.12 22.22 0.10
N ALA A 123 -8.73 23.01 0.98
CA ALA A 123 -9.30 22.56 2.24
C ALA A 123 -10.49 21.60 2.02
N GLU A 124 -11.36 21.90 1.07
CA GLU A 124 -12.50 21.03 0.73
C GLU A 124 -12.04 19.71 0.10
N ILE A 125 -11.01 19.71 -0.74
CA ILE A 125 -10.40 18.49 -1.29
C ILE A 125 -9.88 17.60 -0.17
N ILE A 126 -9.10 18.16 0.76
CA ILE A 126 -8.54 17.40 1.91
C ILE A 126 -9.66 16.86 2.79
N ALA A 127 -10.70 17.64 3.05
CA ALA A 127 -11.87 17.20 3.80
C ALA A 127 -12.59 16.05 3.09
N ARG A 128 -12.83 16.14 1.78
CA ARG A 128 -13.45 15.10 0.98
C ARG A 128 -12.64 13.79 0.99
N ILE A 129 -11.31 13.88 0.88
CA ILE A 129 -10.38 12.75 0.96
C ILE A 129 -10.46 12.07 2.34
N LYS A 130 -10.53 12.86 3.42
CA LYS A 130 -10.70 12.38 4.79
C LYS A 130 -12.05 11.67 4.94
N ASP A 131 -13.14 12.34 4.52
CA ASP A 131 -14.50 11.80 4.64
C ASP A 131 -14.68 10.51 3.88
N ALA A 132 -14.12 10.40 2.67
CA ALA A 132 -14.12 9.18 1.87
C ALA A 132 -13.18 8.07 2.39
N GLY A 133 -12.43 8.31 3.46
CA GLY A 133 -11.55 7.33 4.09
C GLY A 133 -10.38 6.88 3.22
N ILE A 134 -9.83 7.77 2.37
CA ILE A 134 -8.73 7.45 1.48
C ILE A 134 -7.43 7.27 2.26
N VAL A 135 -6.75 6.16 2.01
CA VAL A 135 -5.43 5.83 2.57
C VAL A 135 -4.45 5.46 1.46
N GLY A 136 -3.17 5.43 1.76
CA GLY A 136 -2.14 4.98 0.81
C GLY A 136 -2.33 3.51 0.45
N MET A 137 -2.57 3.20 -0.83
CA MET A 137 -2.91 1.86 -1.31
C MET A 137 -1.70 1.04 -1.78
N GLY A 138 -0.52 1.65 -1.88
CA GLY A 138 0.71 1.00 -2.34
C GLY A 138 1.68 0.59 -1.22
N GLY A 139 1.24 0.48 0.03
CA GLY A 139 2.16 0.13 1.12
C GLY A 139 1.56 0.24 2.51
N ALA A 140 2.07 1.15 3.32
CA ALA A 140 1.80 1.24 4.76
C ALA A 140 0.38 1.74 5.12
N THR A 141 -0.49 2.01 4.16
CA THR A 141 -1.88 2.50 4.40
C THR A 141 -1.95 3.77 5.25
N PHE A 142 -1.03 4.70 5.02
CA PHE A 142 -1.02 5.98 5.72
C PHE A 142 -2.22 6.83 5.30
N PRO A 143 -2.96 7.46 6.24
CA PRO A 143 -4.12 8.29 5.90
C PRO A 143 -3.74 9.43 4.96
N THR A 144 -4.37 9.51 3.78
CA THR A 144 -3.96 10.43 2.70
C THR A 144 -4.19 11.88 3.08
N HIS A 145 -5.28 12.22 3.79
CA HIS A 145 -5.55 13.58 4.27
C HIS A 145 -4.44 14.11 5.19
N VAL A 146 -3.85 13.25 6.03
CA VAL A 146 -2.72 13.62 6.90
C VAL A 146 -1.48 13.96 6.07
N LYS A 147 -1.20 13.16 5.04
CA LYS A 147 -0.08 13.39 4.12
C LYS A 147 -0.21 14.72 3.35
N LEU A 148 -1.44 15.09 2.98
CA LEU A 148 -1.74 16.33 2.26
C LEU A 148 -1.85 17.56 3.18
N SER A 149 -2.01 17.38 4.48
CA SER A 149 -2.00 18.47 5.47
C SER A 149 -0.58 18.93 5.74
N VAL A 150 -0.05 19.80 4.86
CA VAL A 150 1.32 20.30 4.97
C VAL A 150 1.47 21.11 6.28
N PRO A 151 2.45 20.75 7.16
CA PRO A 151 2.63 21.46 8.43
C PRO A 151 3.00 22.93 8.24
N PRO A 152 2.62 23.83 9.17
CA PRO A 152 3.04 25.22 9.15
C PRO A 152 4.57 25.38 9.02
N GLY A 153 5.02 26.32 8.20
CA GLY A 153 6.45 26.55 7.95
C GLY A 153 7.09 25.58 6.96
N ARG A 154 6.37 24.59 6.45
CA ARG A 154 6.80 23.67 5.39
C ARG A 154 6.09 24.00 4.08
N LYS A 155 6.71 23.67 2.96
CA LYS A 155 6.13 23.89 1.62
C LYS A 155 6.35 22.65 0.77
N ALA A 156 5.29 22.17 0.12
CA ALA A 156 5.42 21.21 -0.95
C ALA A 156 5.94 21.94 -2.22
N GLU A 157 6.87 21.33 -2.94
CA GLU A 157 7.42 21.81 -4.19
C GLU A 157 7.07 20.90 -5.37
N ALA A 158 6.90 19.61 -5.08
CA ALA A 158 6.57 18.61 -6.08
C ALA A 158 5.66 17.52 -5.50
N LEU A 159 4.70 17.10 -6.32
CA LEU A 159 3.95 15.86 -6.14
C LEU A 159 4.63 14.74 -6.92
N ILE A 160 4.79 13.57 -6.31
CA ILE A 160 5.33 12.40 -6.98
C ILE A 160 4.28 11.28 -6.92
N ILE A 161 3.84 10.82 -8.08
CA ILE A 161 2.94 9.66 -8.18
C ILE A 161 3.80 8.41 -8.37
N ASN A 162 3.65 7.49 -7.44
CA ASN A 162 4.31 6.21 -7.45
C ASN A 162 3.52 5.19 -8.28
N GLY A 163 3.84 5.08 -9.56
CA GLY A 163 3.38 4.05 -10.50
C GLY A 163 4.45 2.97 -10.74
N VAL A 164 5.44 2.89 -9.86
CA VAL A 164 6.61 1.99 -10.01
C VAL A 164 6.22 0.53 -9.94
N GLU A 165 5.44 0.13 -8.93
CA GLU A 165 5.02 -1.25 -8.66
C GLU A 165 6.19 -2.26 -8.76
N CYS A 166 7.25 -2.01 -7.95
CA CYS A 166 8.48 -2.78 -7.99
C CYS A 166 8.40 -4.17 -7.34
N GLU A 167 7.36 -4.47 -6.56
CA GLU A 167 7.15 -5.80 -6.01
C GLU A 167 6.96 -6.83 -7.13
N PRO A 168 7.72 -7.95 -7.12
CA PRO A 168 7.49 -9.02 -8.08
C PRO A 168 6.04 -9.51 -8.05
N TYR A 169 5.57 -9.99 -9.18
CA TYR A 169 4.24 -10.52 -9.43
C TYR A 169 3.10 -9.49 -9.50
N LEU A 170 3.12 -8.39 -8.72
CA LEU A 170 2.01 -7.44 -8.64
C LEU A 170 1.86 -6.61 -9.92
N THR A 171 0.61 -6.39 -10.34
CA THR A 171 0.24 -5.68 -11.58
C THR A 171 -1.01 -4.81 -11.43
N SER A 172 -1.52 -4.62 -10.23
CA SER A 172 -2.71 -3.84 -9.95
C SER A 172 -2.56 -2.36 -10.31
N ASP A 173 -1.42 -1.73 -9.97
CA ASP A 173 -1.16 -0.34 -10.34
C ASP A 173 -0.88 -0.20 -11.84
N HIS A 174 -0.19 -1.17 -12.46
CA HIS A 174 0.03 -1.22 -13.91
C HIS A 174 -1.30 -1.19 -14.65
N ARG A 175 -2.24 -2.07 -14.28
CA ARG A 175 -3.55 -2.12 -14.94
C ARG A 175 -4.39 -0.88 -14.64
N THR A 176 -4.36 -0.35 -13.42
CA THR A 176 -5.03 0.91 -13.07
C THR A 176 -4.52 2.07 -13.95
N MET A 177 -3.21 2.18 -14.19
CA MET A 177 -2.63 3.20 -15.07
C MET A 177 -3.07 3.07 -16.53
N LEU A 178 -3.31 1.84 -17.02
CA LEU A 178 -3.75 1.60 -18.39
C LEU A 178 -5.25 1.78 -18.57
N GLU A 179 -6.06 1.31 -17.64
CA GLU A 179 -7.52 1.26 -17.77
C GLU A 179 -8.23 2.50 -17.21
N HIS A 180 -7.59 3.21 -16.27
CA HIS A 180 -8.09 4.41 -15.62
C HIS A 180 -7.11 5.59 -15.72
N GLY A 181 -6.41 5.69 -16.86
CA GLY A 181 -5.35 6.69 -17.05
C GLY A 181 -5.84 8.14 -17.00
N GLU A 182 -7.02 8.43 -17.59
CA GLU A 182 -7.60 9.78 -17.58
C GLU A 182 -8.05 10.18 -16.18
N GLU A 183 -8.77 9.31 -15.47
CA GLU A 183 -9.21 9.55 -14.09
C GLU A 183 -8.02 9.70 -13.14
N LEU A 184 -6.95 8.92 -13.37
CA LEU A 184 -5.71 9.04 -12.62
C LEU A 184 -5.08 10.42 -12.83
N LEU A 185 -5.00 10.93 -14.07
CA LEU A 185 -4.44 12.25 -14.34
C LEU A 185 -5.28 13.39 -13.74
N VAL A 186 -6.61 13.28 -13.78
CA VAL A 186 -7.48 14.21 -13.04
C VAL A 186 -7.20 14.11 -11.53
N GLY A 187 -7.04 12.90 -10.98
CA GLY A 187 -6.63 12.70 -9.60
C GLY A 187 -5.29 13.38 -9.28
N VAL A 188 -4.32 13.36 -10.20
CA VAL A 188 -3.05 14.11 -10.06
C VAL A 188 -3.30 15.61 -9.96
N THR A 189 -4.13 16.19 -10.84
CA THR A 189 -4.45 17.64 -10.78
C THR A 189 -5.16 18.03 -9.49
N ILE A 190 -6.05 17.18 -8.99
CA ILE A 190 -6.73 17.38 -7.70
C ILE A 190 -5.70 17.39 -6.55
N LEU A 191 -4.77 16.44 -6.53
CA LEU A 191 -3.71 16.38 -5.53
C LEU A 191 -2.75 17.58 -5.64
N MET A 192 -2.38 18.01 -6.86
CA MET A 192 -1.59 19.22 -7.07
C MET A 192 -2.28 20.45 -6.47
N LYS A 193 -3.59 20.59 -6.71
CA LYS A 193 -4.41 21.66 -6.14
C LYS A 193 -4.48 21.59 -4.62
N ALA A 194 -4.64 20.38 -4.06
CA ALA A 194 -4.71 20.17 -2.62
C ALA A 194 -3.49 20.66 -1.85
N ILE A 195 -2.28 20.50 -2.42
CA ILE A 195 -1.01 20.88 -1.78
C ILE A 195 -0.36 22.11 -2.43
N ALA A 196 -1.07 22.81 -3.32
CA ALA A 196 -0.65 24.02 -4.01
C ALA A 196 0.71 23.90 -4.73
N VAL A 197 0.91 22.85 -5.53
CA VAL A 197 2.11 22.63 -6.36
C VAL A 197 1.78 22.73 -7.84
N GLU A 198 2.77 23.20 -8.62
CA GLU A 198 2.65 23.35 -10.08
C GLU A 198 3.27 22.18 -10.85
N LYS A 199 3.99 21.27 -10.15
CA LYS A 199 4.71 20.17 -10.78
C LYS A 199 4.34 18.84 -10.13
N ALA A 200 4.04 17.87 -10.99
CA ALA A 200 3.85 16.47 -10.61
C ALA A 200 4.70 15.56 -11.50
N TYR A 201 5.24 14.52 -10.89
CA TYR A 201 6.02 13.49 -11.58
C TYR A 201 5.35 12.13 -11.38
N ILE A 202 5.14 11.39 -12.46
CA ILE A 202 4.63 10.01 -12.40
C ILE A 202 5.81 9.07 -12.66
N GLY A 203 6.34 8.44 -11.62
CA GLY A 203 7.46 7.50 -11.72
C GLY A 203 6.96 6.12 -12.11
N ILE A 204 7.46 5.56 -13.23
CA ILE A 204 7.08 4.24 -13.74
C ILE A 204 8.34 3.47 -14.12
N GLU A 205 8.48 2.21 -13.71
CA GLU A 205 9.58 1.36 -14.17
C GLU A 205 9.47 1.01 -15.66
N ASN A 206 10.60 0.94 -16.34
CA ASN A 206 10.68 0.72 -17.79
C ASN A 206 10.29 -0.69 -18.26
N ASN A 207 9.92 -1.58 -17.36
CA ASN A 207 9.24 -2.83 -17.67
C ASN A 207 7.74 -2.68 -17.96
N LYS A 208 7.22 -1.44 -17.93
CA LYS A 208 5.84 -1.07 -18.28
C LYS A 208 5.82 -0.03 -19.41
N PRO A 209 6.39 -0.38 -20.60
CA PRO A 209 6.50 0.58 -21.70
C PRO A 209 5.15 1.05 -22.24
N ASP A 210 4.13 0.21 -22.15
CA ASP A 210 2.75 0.48 -22.50
C ASP A 210 2.13 1.57 -21.60
N ALA A 211 2.26 1.45 -20.28
CA ALA A 211 1.78 2.44 -19.33
C ALA A 211 2.55 3.78 -19.46
N ILE A 212 3.86 3.74 -19.70
CA ILE A 212 4.68 4.94 -19.94
C ILE A 212 4.18 5.67 -21.21
N ALA A 213 3.98 4.95 -22.31
CA ALA A 213 3.52 5.54 -23.57
C ALA A 213 2.09 6.09 -23.44
N HIS A 214 1.20 5.31 -22.81
CA HIS A 214 -0.20 5.68 -22.59
C HIS A 214 -0.31 6.96 -21.74
N LEU A 215 0.28 6.99 -20.57
CA LEU A 215 0.20 8.14 -19.67
C LEU A 215 0.94 9.37 -20.21
N ARG A 216 2.04 9.21 -20.98
CA ARG A 216 2.68 10.34 -21.66
C ARG A 216 1.75 11.03 -22.66
N LYS A 217 1.06 10.22 -23.49
CA LYS A 217 0.11 10.75 -24.46
C LYS A 217 -1.03 11.50 -23.76
N LEU A 218 -1.58 10.95 -22.69
CA LEU A 218 -2.65 11.60 -21.93
C LEU A 218 -2.16 12.85 -21.20
N ALA A 219 -0.94 12.83 -20.65
CA ALA A 219 -0.36 13.94 -19.90
C ALA A 219 -0.12 15.21 -20.74
N GLU A 220 -0.09 15.11 -22.07
CA GLU A 220 0.00 16.27 -22.98
C GLU A 220 -1.14 17.29 -22.75
N TRP A 221 -2.28 16.83 -22.26
CA TRP A 221 -3.44 17.68 -21.95
C TRP A 221 -3.41 18.29 -20.53
N TYR A 222 -2.41 17.95 -19.71
CA TYR A 222 -2.34 18.36 -18.31
C TYR A 222 -1.02 19.11 -18.01
N LYS A 223 -1.14 20.43 -17.76
CA LYS A 223 0.02 21.26 -17.47
C LYS A 223 0.74 20.83 -16.18
N GLY A 224 2.05 20.73 -16.23
CA GLY A 224 2.89 20.47 -15.06
C GLY A 224 3.04 19.00 -14.67
N ILE A 225 2.47 18.05 -15.43
CA ILE A 225 2.59 16.61 -15.20
C ILE A 225 3.66 16.02 -16.14
N GLU A 226 4.64 15.32 -15.56
CA GLU A 226 5.72 14.64 -16.29
C GLU A 226 5.76 13.15 -15.96
N VAL A 227 5.76 12.29 -16.98
CA VAL A 227 5.97 10.83 -16.81
C VAL A 227 7.47 10.53 -16.88
N VAL A 228 8.01 10.02 -15.77
CA VAL A 228 9.43 9.74 -15.57
C VAL A 228 9.72 8.24 -15.63
N PRO A 229 10.35 7.73 -16.72
CA PRO A 229 10.79 6.35 -16.79
C PRO A 229 11.96 6.08 -15.84
N LEU A 230 11.82 5.01 -15.04
CA LEU A 230 12.80 4.59 -14.05
C LEU A 230 13.40 3.23 -14.42
N LYS A 231 14.63 2.96 -13.99
CA LYS A 231 15.24 1.63 -14.13
C LYS A 231 14.49 0.62 -13.25
N VAL A 232 14.31 -0.61 -13.76
CA VAL A 232 13.87 -1.74 -12.95
C VAL A 232 14.95 -2.07 -11.93
N LYS A 233 14.67 -1.76 -10.67
CA LYS A 233 15.57 -1.99 -9.54
C LYS A 233 14.77 -1.97 -8.24
N TYR A 234 14.69 -3.08 -7.55
CA TYR A 234 13.95 -3.13 -6.28
C TYR A 234 14.77 -2.58 -5.09
N PRO A 235 14.24 -1.69 -4.23
CA PRO A 235 12.86 -1.19 -4.15
C PRO A 235 12.69 0.22 -4.74
N GLN A 236 12.68 0.37 -6.05
CA GLN A 236 12.53 1.65 -6.76
C GLN A 236 11.25 2.43 -6.32
N GLY A 237 10.19 1.69 -5.95
CA GLY A 237 8.94 2.27 -5.43
C GLY A 237 8.98 2.62 -3.94
N GLY A 238 10.07 2.38 -3.22
CA GLY A 238 10.24 2.90 -1.87
C GLY A 238 10.16 4.43 -1.87
N GLU A 239 9.39 5.02 -0.95
CA GLU A 239 9.11 6.46 -0.95
C GLU A 239 10.40 7.32 -1.03
N LYS A 240 11.39 7.02 -0.17
CA LYS A 240 12.67 7.74 -0.16
C LYS A 240 13.51 7.47 -1.42
N GLN A 241 13.50 6.23 -1.91
CA GLN A 241 14.19 5.83 -3.14
C GLN A 241 13.60 6.52 -4.37
N LEU A 242 12.27 6.61 -4.43
CA LEU A 242 11.57 7.27 -5.53
C LEU A 242 11.83 8.79 -5.52
N ILE A 243 11.79 9.43 -4.36
CA ILE A 243 12.13 10.86 -4.22
C ILE A 243 13.57 11.09 -4.72
N ALA A 244 14.54 10.31 -4.27
CA ALA A 244 15.94 10.44 -4.71
C ALA A 244 16.08 10.22 -6.21
N ALA A 245 15.42 9.21 -6.79
CA ALA A 245 15.48 8.93 -8.22
C ALA A 245 14.88 10.05 -9.08
N VAL A 246 13.75 10.62 -8.66
CA VAL A 246 13.03 11.64 -9.44
C VAL A 246 13.63 13.03 -9.29
N THR A 247 13.91 13.43 -8.05
CA THR A 247 14.31 14.81 -7.70
C THR A 247 15.80 15.01 -7.46
N GLY A 248 16.57 13.92 -7.22
CA GLY A 248 17.95 13.99 -6.76
C GLY A 248 18.10 14.36 -5.27
N ARG A 249 17.00 14.55 -4.54
CA ARG A 249 17.01 14.92 -3.12
C ARG A 249 16.94 13.68 -2.24
N GLU A 250 17.72 13.69 -1.18
CA GLU A 250 17.70 12.60 -0.17
C GLU A 250 16.88 13.02 1.05
N VAL A 251 15.92 12.18 1.43
CA VAL A 251 15.14 12.38 2.67
C VAL A 251 15.98 11.93 3.85
N PRO A 252 16.31 12.82 4.80
CA PRO A 252 17.12 12.47 5.97
C PRO A 252 16.54 11.34 6.81
N PRO A 253 17.33 10.76 7.73
CA PRO A 253 16.82 9.78 8.69
C PRO A 253 15.67 10.32 9.54
N PRO A 254 14.82 9.45 10.11
CA PRO A 254 13.78 9.88 11.04
C PRO A 254 14.37 10.75 12.17
N PRO A 255 13.64 11.80 12.60
CA PRO A 255 12.21 12.06 12.38
C PRO A 255 11.86 12.80 11.07
N ALA A 256 12.82 13.02 10.17
CA ALA A 256 12.56 13.73 8.92
C ALA A 256 11.55 12.99 8.02
N LEU A 257 10.72 13.79 7.32
CA LEU A 257 9.65 13.34 6.44
C LEU A 257 9.91 13.78 4.98
N PRO A 258 9.28 13.19 3.98
CA PRO A 258 9.36 13.62 2.57
C PRO A 258 9.11 15.12 2.35
N ILE A 259 8.21 15.73 3.12
CA ILE A 259 7.92 17.17 3.04
C ILE A 259 9.11 18.04 3.43
N ASP A 260 10.07 17.53 4.21
CA ASP A 260 11.29 18.27 4.57
C ASP A 260 12.23 18.50 3.40
N VAL A 261 12.05 17.74 2.33
CA VAL A 261 12.71 17.95 1.03
C VAL A 261 11.74 18.45 -0.05
N GLY A 262 10.58 18.98 0.37
CA GLY A 262 9.57 19.56 -0.53
C GLY A 262 8.78 18.54 -1.34
N ALA A 263 8.83 17.26 -1.01
CA ALA A 263 8.16 16.19 -1.77
C ALA A 263 6.94 15.63 -1.04
N VAL A 264 5.86 15.40 -1.80
CA VAL A 264 4.70 14.60 -1.36
C VAL A 264 4.55 13.43 -2.32
N VAL A 265 4.45 12.21 -1.79
CA VAL A 265 4.35 11.00 -2.62
C VAL A 265 2.99 10.34 -2.43
N CYS A 266 2.28 10.07 -3.53
CA CYS A 266 1.05 9.29 -3.55
C CYS A 266 1.19 8.10 -4.51
N ASN A 267 0.57 6.95 -4.19
CA ASN A 267 0.56 5.79 -5.07
C ASN A 267 -0.48 5.97 -6.20
N ALA A 268 -0.30 5.30 -7.36
CA ALA A 268 -1.18 5.40 -8.51
C ALA A 268 -2.64 5.03 -8.18
N SER A 269 -2.89 3.86 -7.56
CA SER A 269 -4.24 3.45 -7.14
C SER A 269 -4.84 4.41 -6.11
N THR A 270 -4.03 5.00 -5.21
CA THR A 270 -4.49 6.04 -4.28
C THR A 270 -4.94 7.28 -5.02
N THR A 271 -4.21 7.69 -6.06
CA THR A 271 -4.53 8.86 -6.88
C THR A 271 -5.84 8.66 -7.65
N TYR A 272 -6.06 7.46 -8.19
CA TYR A 272 -7.35 7.08 -8.76
C TYR A 272 -8.47 7.13 -7.72
N ALA A 273 -8.26 6.59 -6.52
CA ALA A 273 -9.24 6.66 -5.44
C ALA A 273 -9.55 8.10 -4.99
N VAL A 274 -8.59 9.02 -5.06
CA VAL A 274 -8.81 10.46 -4.82
C VAL A 274 -9.75 11.04 -5.89
N TYR A 275 -9.57 10.70 -7.18
CA TYR A 275 -10.52 11.08 -8.22
C TYR A 275 -11.93 10.60 -7.89
N GLN A 276 -12.09 9.32 -7.54
CA GLN A 276 -13.38 8.74 -7.18
C GLN A 276 -14.03 9.47 -5.98
N ALA A 277 -13.24 9.78 -4.96
CA ALA A 277 -13.71 10.47 -3.76
C ALA A 277 -14.17 11.91 -4.06
N VAL A 278 -13.36 12.66 -4.81
CA VAL A 278 -13.56 14.10 -5.00
C VAL A 278 -14.58 14.38 -6.10
N GLN A 279 -14.52 13.68 -7.23
CA GLN A 279 -15.37 13.92 -8.39
C GLN A 279 -16.65 13.08 -8.39
N LYS A 280 -16.61 11.89 -7.81
CA LYS A 280 -17.73 10.95 -7.80
C LYS A 280 -18.38 10.78 -6.43
N ASN A 281 -17.89 11.45 -5.40
CA ASN A 281 -18.32 11.27 -4.01
C ASN A 281 -18.30 9.80 -3.56
N LYS A 282 -17.47 8.98 -4.19
CA LYS A 282 -17.38 7.53 -3.95
C LYS A 282 -16.28 7.25 -2.91
N PRO A 283 -16.63 6.74 -1.72
CA PRO A 283 -15.64 6.41 -0.70
C PRO A 283 -14.80 5.19 -1.09
N LEU A 284 -13.69 4.97 -0.38
CA LEU A 284 -12.79 3.83 -0.63
C LEU A 284 -13.40 2.53 -0.11
N ILE A 285 -14.21 1.88 -0.95
CA ILE A 285 -14.92 0.64 -0.66
C ILE A 285 -14.52 -0.54 -1.54
N GLU A 286 -13.70 -0.28 -2.56
CA GLU A 286 -13.22 -1.30 -3.49
C GLU A 286 -11.81 -0.99 -3.96
N ARG A 287 -11.13 -1.98 -4.50
CA ARG A 287 -9.80 -1.82 -5.09
C ARG A 287 -9.48 -2.94 -6.07
N VAL A 288 -8.51 -2.70 -6.95
CA VAL A 288 -7.90 -3.75 -7.76
C VAL A 288 -6.90 -4.55 -6.92
N VAL A 289 -7.03 -5.88 -6.95
CA VAL A 289 -6.15 -6.83 -6.27
C VAL A 289 -5.59 -7.82 -7.29
N THR A 290 -4.28 -7.94 -7.38
CA THR A 290 -3.63 -8.96 -8.21
C THR A 290 -3.68 -10.32 -7.51
N VAL A 291 -4.23 -11.35 -8.14
CA VAL A 291 -4.10 -12.74 -7.69
C VAL A 291 -3.13 -13.45 -8.61
N THR A 292 -2.04 -14.00 -8.07
CA THR A 292 -0.90 -14.42 -8.88
C THR A 292 -0.04 -15.47 -8.20
N GLY A 293 0.91 -16.03 -8.93
CA GLY A 293 1.85 -17.05 -8.51
C GLY A 293 2.08 -18.03 -9.63
N LYS A 294 3.25 -18.69 -9.70
CA LYS A 294 3.59 -19.61 -10.81
C LYS A 294 2.65 -20.81 -10.90
N GLY A 295 2.07 -21.23 -9.77
CA GLY A 295 1.11 -22.34 -9.73
C GLY A 295 -0.36 -21.91 -9.84
N VAL A 296 -0.66 -20.60 -9.86
CA VAL A 296 -2.02 -20.11 -10.03
C VAL A 296 -2.48 -20.37 -11.46
N LYS A 297 -3.63 -21.01 -11.62
CA LYS A 297 -4.14 -21.42 -12.93
C LYS A 297 -4.44 -20.23 -13.83
N GLU A 298 -5.07 -19.20 -13.27
CA GLU A 298 -5.50 -18.02 -13.99
C GLU A 298 -5.08 -16.74 -13.22
N PRO A 299 -3.79 -16.29 -13.32
CA PRO A 299 -3.40 -15.02 -12.71
C PRO A 299 -4.26 -13.88 -13.24
N LYS A 300 -4.84 -13.06 -12.33
CA LYS A 300 -5.84 -12.03 -12.63
C LYS A 300 -5.59 -10.74 -11.85
N ASN A 301 -6.20 -9.65 -12.33
CA ASN A 301 -6.39 -8.41 -11.60
C ASN A 301 -7.89 -8.24 -11.35
N LEU A 302 -8.31 -8.31 -10.10
CA LEU A 302 -9.71 -8.34 -9.71
C LEU A 302 -10.11 -7.02 -9.03
N LEU A 303 -11.09 -6.32 -9.58
CA LEU A 303 -11.77 -5.24 -8.85
C LEU A 303 -12.68 -5.89 -7.81
N THR A 304 -12.36 -5.71 -6.55
CA THR A 304 -13.05 -6.38 -5.45
C THR A 304 -13.49 -5.40 -4.37
N ARG A 305 -14.63 -5.65 -3.75
CA ARG A 305 -15.12 -4.90 -2.59
C ARG A 305 -14.27 -5.21 -1.36
N MET A 306 -14.02 -4.18 -0.54
CA MET A 306 -13.35 -4.38 0.75
C MET A 306 -14.13 -5.39 1.59
N GLY A 307 -13.43 -6.16 2.42
CA GLY A 307 -14.08 -7.15 3.26
C GLY A 307 -14.40 -8.48 2.58
N THR A 308 -14.22 -8.61 1.25
CA THR A 308 -14.34 -9.89 0.54
C THR A 308 -13.30 -10.87 1.06
N PRO A 309 -13.65 -12.13 1.36
CA PRO A 309 -12.70 -13.15 1.78
C PRO A 309 -11.65 -13.40 0.69
N ILE A 310 -10.38 -13.58 1.09
CA ILE A 310 -9.30 -13.87 0.14
C ILE A 310 -9.50 -15.23 -0.56
N SER A 311 -10.14 -16.19 0.11
CA SER A 311 -10.55 -17.46 -0.50
C SER A 311 -11.38 -17.26 -1.78
N ALA A 312 -12.32 -16.30 -1.79
CA ALA A 312 -13.13 -15.99 -2.98
C ALA A 312 -12.28 -15.45 -4.16
N LEU A 313 -11.25 -14.66 -3.89
CA LEU A 313 -10.33 -14.19 -4.92
C LEU A 313 -9.50 -15.35 -5.50
N LEU A 314 -9.06 -16.26 -4.64
CA LEU A 314 -8.31 -17.46 -5.06
C LEU A 314 -9.20 -18.38 -5.92
N GLU A 315 -10.45 -18.59 -5.55
CA GLU A 315 -11.41 -19.37 -6.34
C GLU A 315 -11.63 -18.75 -7.73
N ALA A 316 -11.79 -17.42 -7.82
CA ALA A 316 -11.93 -16.72 -9.09
C ALA A 316 -10.69 -16.85 -10.00
N ALA A 317 -9.53 -17.15 -9.43
CA ALA A 317 -8.27 -17.38 -10.14
C ALA A 317 -8.00 -18.88 -10.43
N GLY A 318 -9.01 -19.74 -10.27
CA GLY A 318 -8.95 -21.19 -10.55
C GLY A 318 -8.59 -22.07 -9.36
N GLY A 319 -8.73 -21.53 -8.14
CA GLY A 319 -8.51 -22.25 -6.88
C GLY A 319 -7.05 -22.24 -6.40
N LEU A 320 -6.86 -22.77 -5.20
CA LEU A 320 -5.53 -22.92 -4.62
C LEU A 320 -4.82 -24.12 -5.27
N PRO A 321 -3.58 -23.97 -5.80
CA PRO A 321 -2.82 -25.09 -6.34
C PRO A 321 -2.59 -26.20 -5.30
N ALA A 322 -2.60 -27.46 -5.74
CA ALA A 322 -2.40 -28.61 -4.85
C ALA A 322 -1.04 -28.60 -4.13
N ASP A 323 -0.02 -27.98 -4.73
CA ASP A 323 1.33 -27.82 -4.18
C ASP A 323 1.57 -26.45 -3.55
N ALA A 324 0.50 -25.69 -3.27
CA ALA A 324 0.61 -24.39 -2.61
C ALA A 324 1.21 -24.56 -1.21
N GLY A 325 2.39 -24.00 -1.01
CA GLY A 325 3.07 -24.07 0.28
C GLY A 325 2.99 -22.76 1.07
N LYS A 326 2.60 -21.64 0.41
CA LYS A 326 2.47 -20.35 1.06
C LYS A 326 1.56 -19.42 0.27
N VAL A 327 0.65 -18.75 0.97
CA VAL A 327 -0.15 -17.62 0.44
C VAL A 327 0.33 -16.35 1.12
N ILE A 328 0.61 -15.31 0.33
CA ILE A 328 1.17 -14.04 0.80
C ILE A 328 0.21 -12.92 0.45
N ASN A 329 -0.20 -12.12 1.43
CA ASN A 329 -0.87 -10.85 1.20
C ASN A 329 0.20 -9.81 0.82
N GLY A 330 0.20 -9.40 -0.44
CA GLY A 330 1.23 -8.60 -1.10
C GLY A 330 2.17 -9.41 -1.98
N GLY A 331 3.31 -8.81 -2.36
CA GLY A 331 4.37 -9.49 -3.10
C GLY A 331 5.35 -10.24 -2.20
N PRO A 332 6.29 -11.01 -2.79
CA PRO A 332 7.18 -11.89 -2.02
C PRO A 332 8.25 -11.16 -1.20
N MET A 333 8.53 -9.88 -1.47
CA MET A 333 9.59 -9.13 -0.81
C MET A 333 9.15 -8.49 0.51
N MET A 334 7.98 -7.83 0.53
CA MET A 334 7.44 -7.11 1.69
C MET A 334 6.17 -7.73 2.25
N GLY A 335 5.47 -8.55 1.47
CA GLY A 335 4.20 -9.15 1.85
C GLY A 335 4.29 -10.07 3.07
N ARG A 336 3.14 -10.43 3.62
CA ARG A 336 3.03 -11.26 4.82
C ARG A 336 2.33 -12.57 4.50
N ALA A 337 2.93 -13.68 4.89
CA ALA A 337 2.31 -15.00 4.78
C ALA A 337 1.03 -15.05 5.62
N MET A 338 0.02 -15.76 5.09
CA MET A 338 -1.29 -15.91 5.69
C MET A 338 -1.50 -17.33 6.21
N VAL A 339 -2.20 -17.43 7.32
CA VAL A 339 -2.64 -18.70 7.92
C VAL A 339 -4.17 -18.85 7.87
N ASN A 340 -4.88 -17.74 7.59
CA ASN A 340 -6.34 -17.71 7.46
C ASN A 340 -6.72 -17.06 6.13
N LEU A 341 -7.25 -17.84 5.20
CA LEU A 341 -7.66 -17.39 3.86
C LEU A 341 -9.08 -16.80 3.83
N ASP A 342 -9.87 -16.98 4.88
CA ASP A 342 -11.16 -16.32 5.03
C ASP A 342 -11.03 -14.90 5.58
N SER A 343 -9.79 -14.47 5.81
CA SER A 343 -9.54 -13.08 6.17
C SER A 343 -9.87 -12.14 5.01
N PRO A 344 -10.36 -10.93 5.31
CA PRO A 344 -10.87 -10.02 4.30
C PRO A 344 -9.78 -9.29 3.51
N VAL A 345 -10.12 -8.90 2.29
CA VAL A 345 -9.43 -7.86 1.54
C VAL A 345 -9.56 -6.54 2.29
N THR A 346 -8.43 -5.88 2.54
CA THR A 346 -8.37 -4.58 3.23
C THR A 346 -7.88 -3.49 2.26
N LYS A 347 -7.95 -2.23 2.68
CA LYS A 347 -7.47 -1.07 1.91
C LYS A 347 -6.01 -1.21 1.47
N GLY A 348 -5.17 -1.93 2.21
CA GLY A 348 -3.76 -2.16 1.91
C GLY A 348 -3.45 -3.39 1.05
N CYS A 349 -4.43 -4.24 0.74
CA CYS A 349 -4.21 -5.49 0.02
C CYS A 349 -4.04 -5.27 -1.49
N SER A 350 -2.81 -5.07 -1.98
CA SER A 350 -2.53 -4.86 -3.41
C SER A 350 -2.47 -6.15 -4.24
N GLY A 351 -2.28 -7.29 -3.59
CA GLY A 351 -2.27 -8.58 -4.28
C GLY A 351 -2.16 -9.76 -3.34
N ILE A 352 -2.46 -10.92 -3.88
CA ILE A 352 -2.34 -12.22 -3.24
C ILE A 352 -1.40 -13.06 -4.10
N THR A 353 -0.24 -13.39 -3.53
CA THR A 353 0.79 -14.19 -4.22
C THR A 353 0.82 -15.60 -3.64
N VAL A 354 0.57 -16.60 -4.49
CA VAL A 354 0.66 -18.01 -4.12
C VAL A 354 2.02 -18.55 -4.50
N MET A 355 2.77 -19.01 -3.51
CA MET A 355 4.07 -19.66 -3.70
C MET A 355 3.89 -21.17 -3.65
N SER A 356 4.35 -21.87 -4.70
CA SER A 356 4.20 -23.30 -4.88
C SER A 356 5.54 -24.02 -4.91
N GLY A 357 5.52 -25.30 -4.58
CA GLY A 357 6.70 -26.18 -4.69
C GLY A 357 7.93 -25.61 -3.97
N ARG A 358 9.07 -25.59 -4.68
CA ARG A 358 10.36 -25.13 -4.11
C ARG A 358 10.39 -23.65 -3.77
N ASP A 359 9.59 -22.82 -4.43
CA ASP A 359 9.54 -21.37 -4.17
C ASP A 359 8.89 -21.06 -2.80
N ALA A 360 8.08 -21.98 -2.26
CA ALA A 360 7.44 -21.85 -0.96
C ALA A 360 8.34 -22.29 0.21
N VAL A 361 9.38 -23.09 -0.07
CA VAL A 361 10.23 -23.66 0.98
C VAL A 361 11.22 -22.62 1.49
N ARG A 362 11.22 -22.39 2.80
CA ARG A 362 12.27 -21.60 3.44
C ARG A 362 13.51 -22.49 3.59
N ARG A 363 14.62 -22.10 2.99
CA ARG A 363 15.88 -22.83 3.12
C ARG A 363 16.41 -22.72 4.55
N GLU A 364 17.11 -23.76 4.99
CA GLU A 364 17.73 -23.78 6.30
C GLU A 364 18.85 -22.74 6.40
N ALA A 365 18.85 -22.00 7.49
CA ALA A 365 19.84 -20.94 7.72
C ALA A 365 21.17 -21.56 8.15
N SER A 366 22.26 -21.14 7.51
CA SER A 366 23.63 -21.47 7.92
C SER A 366 24.32 -20.30 8.61
N GLN A 367 25.55 -20.50 9.06
CA GLN A 367 26.32 -19.44 9.70
C GLN A 367 26.63 -18.28 8.76
N CYS A 368 26.71 -17.05 9.29
CA CYS A 368 27.11 -15.88 8.52
C CYS A 368 28.57 -16.00 8.06
N ILE A 369 28.78 -16.00 6.74
CA ILE A 369 30.11 -16.04 6.11
C ILE A 369 30.78 -14.66 5.96
N LYS A 370 30.19 -13.60 6.54
CA LYS A 370 30.71 -12.22 6.54
C LYS A 370 30.97 -11.63 5.12
N CYS A 371 30.16 -12.01 4.13
CA CYS A 371 30.33 -11.59 2.73
C CYS A 371 29.86 -10.16 2.41
N ALA A 372 29.25 -9.44 3.37
CA ALA A 372 28.71 -8.08 3.26
C ALA A 372 27.61 -7.87 2.17
N LYS A 373 27.11 -8.90 1.49
CA LYS A 373 26.07 -8.75 0.44
C LYS A 373 24.78 -8.07 0.97
N CYS A 374 24.41 -8.31 2.22
CA CYS A 374 23.25 -7.67 2.84
C CYS A 374 23.47 -6.16 3.07
N VAL A 375 24.70 -5.72 3.33
CA VAL A 375 25.08 -4.30 3.45
C VAL A 375 25.02 -3.63 2.08
N ALA A 376 25.70 -4.25 1.07
CA ALA A 376 25.71 -3.75 -0.30
C ALA A 376 24.30 -3.66 -0.91
N ALA A 377 23.37 -4.55 -0.54
CA ALA A 377 21.99 -4.54 -1.01
C ALA A 377 21.07 -3.55 -0.25
N CYS A 378 21.52 -3.01 0.91
CA CYS A 378 20.66 -2.15 1.71
C CYS A 378 20.48 -0.76 1.05
N PRO A 379 19.25 -0.37 0.65
CA PRO A 379 19.00 0.93 0.01
C PRO A 379 19.01 2.10 1.00
N MET A 380 19.20 1.80 2.30
CA MET A 380 19.29 2.80 3.39
C MET A 380 20.68 2.88 3.98
N GLY A 381 21.68 2.18 3.43
CA GLY A 381 23.05 2.18 3.91
C GLY A 381 23.25 1.58 5.31
N LEU A 382 22.33 0.72 5.76
CA LEU A 382 22.40 0.07 7.08
C LEU A 382 23.26 -1.20 7.03
N GLU A 383 23.60 -1.73 8.21
CA GLU A 383 24.30 -3.01 8.40
C GLU A 383 23.34 -4.13 8.88
N PRO A 384 22.54 -4.76 8.00
CA PRO A 384 21.49 -5.68 8.41
C PRO A 384 21.98 -6.89 9.23
N TYR A 385 23.18 -7.40 8.96
CA TYR A 385 23.76 -8.49 9.73
C TYR A 385 24.02 -8.11 11.18
N TYR A 386 24.51 -6.87 11.41
CA TYR A 386 24.76 -6.33 12.74
C TYR A 386 23.45 -6.06 13.48
N LEU A 387 22.50 -5.38 12.82
CA LEU A 387 21.16 -5.12 13.38
C LEU A 387 20.46 -6.42 13.78
N SER A 388 20.51 -7.45 12.94
CA SER A 388 19.96 -8.77 13.24
C SER A 388 20.63 -9.40 14.48
N LYS A 389 21.97 -9.33 14.57
CA LYS A 389 22.73 -9.89 15.70
C LYS A 389 22.45 -9.13 17.01
N MET A 390 22.35 -7.81 16.96
CA MET A 390 22.04 -7.00 18.15
C MET A 390 20.61 -7.22 18.62
N THR A 391 19.65 -7.41 17.70
CA THR A 391 18.27 -7.78 18.06
C THR A 391 18.24 -9.10 18.83
N GLN A 392 18.95 -10.13 18.35
CA GLN A 392 19.05 -11.43 19.05
C GLN A 392 19.67 -11.31 20.44
N LYS A 393 20.60 -10.36 20.62
CA LYS A 393 21.25 -10.06 21.90
C LYS A 393 20.49 -9.05 22.77
N LYS A 394 19.33 -8.54 22.30
CA LYS A 394 18.52 -7.51 22.97
C LYS A 394 19.29 -6.20 23.23
N GLY A 395 20.26 -5.87 22.39
CA GLY A 395 21.07 -4.65 22.47
C GLY A 395 20.32 -3.43 21.91
N TRP A 396 19.27 -2.99 22.60
CA TRP A 396 18.33 -1.99 22.09
C TRP A 396 18.96 -0.61 21.86
N ASP A 397 19.86 -0.18 22.77
CA ASP A 397 20.56 1.11 22.64
C ASP A 397 21.48 1.11 21.42
N ALA A 398 22.24 0.03 21.20
CA ALA A 398 23.08 -0.12 20.01
C ALA A 398 22.26 -0.13 18.71
N LEU A 399 21.03 -0.70 18.72
CA LEU A 399 20.13 -0.66 17.59
C LEU A 399 19.61 0.75 17.28
N GLU A 400 19.33 1.54 18.32
CA GLU A 400 18.92 2.94 18.16
C GLU A 400 20.07 3.79 17.62
N GLU A 401 21.29 3.67 18.16
CA GLU A 401 22.51 4.33 17.67
C GLU A 401 22.80 3.99 16.21
N GLN A 402 22.59 2.74 15.80
CA GLN A 402 22.74 2.27 14.41
C GLN A 402 21.52 2.54 13.54
N MET A 403 20.65 3.45 13.99
CA MET A 403 19.49 3.95 13.21
C MET A 403 18.59 2.85 12.64
N ILE A 404 18.32 1.78 13.41
CA ILE A 404 17.43 0.70 12.96
C ILE A 404 16.05 1.23 12.50
N THR A 405 15.62 2.36 13.05
CA THR A 405 14.36 3.04 12.67
C THR A 405 14.34 3.53 11.23
N SER A 406 15.52 3.72 10.61
CA SER A 406 15.65 4.07 9.19
C SER A 406 15.39 2.90 8.24
N CYS A 407 15.32 1.64 8.74
CA CYS A 407 15.00 0.49 7.92
C CYS A 407 13.59 0.61 7.31
N ILE A 408 13.47 0.48 5.99
CA ILE A 408 12.20 0.49 5.26
C ILE A 408 11.58 -0.90 5.08
N GLU A 409 12.17 -1.92 5.69
CA GLU A 409 11.68 -3.31 5.72
C GLU A 409 11.50 -3.95 4.32
N CYS A 410 12.29 -3.52 3.35
CA CYS A 410 12.18 -3.93 1.94
C CYS A 410 12.60 -5.38 1.65
N GLY A 411 13.31 -6.05 2.56
CA GLY A 411 13.74 -7.45 2.37
C GLY A 411 14.98 -7.64 1.49
N CYS A 412 15.59 -6.60 0.90
CA CYS A 412 16.78 -6.72 0.06
C CYS A 412 17.92 -7.49 0.73
N CYS A 413 18.16 -7.22 2.02
CA CYS A 413 19.21 -7.88 2.81
C CYS A 413 19.00 -9.39 2.93
N GLN A 414 17.77 -9.83 3.18
CA GLN A 414 17.42 -11.25 3.30
C GLN A 414 17.47 -11.95 1.94
N ALA A 415 16.94 -11.31 0.90
CA ALA A 415 16.98 -11.85 -0.46
C ALA A 415 18.42 -12.04 -1.00
N SER A 416 19.37 -11.19 -0.56
CA SER A 416 20.78 -11.25 -0.97
C SER A 416 21.64 -12.17 -0.11
N CYS A 417 21.11 -12.74 0.98
CA CYS A 417 21.91 -13.52 1.92
C CYS A 417 22.16 -14.96 1.42
N PRO A 418 23.41 -15.35 1.10
CA PRO A 418 23.71 -16.70 0.64
C PRO A 418 23.60 -17.75 1.74
N SER A 419 23.63 -17.33 3.01
CA SER A 419 23.44 -18.18 4.19
C SER A 419 21.97 -18.29 4.64
N TYR A 420 21.02 -17.73 3.87
CA TYR A 420 19.57 -17.76 4.13
C TYR A 420 19.15 -17.27 5.52
N LEU A 421 19.95 -16.38 6.12
CA LEU A 421 19.65 -15.82 7.43
C LEU A 421 18.31 -15.04 7.41
N PRO A 422 17.47 -15.17 8.45
CA PRO A 422 16.20 -14.43 8.56
C PRO A 422 16.44 -12.98 9.00
N LEU A 423 17.22 -12.24 8.20
CA LEU A 423 17.67 -10.89 8.54
C LEU A 423 16.49 -9.93 8.74
N LEU A 424 15.51 -9.99 7.81
CA LEU A 424 14.35 -9.10 7.85
C LEU A 424 13.48 -9.35 9.08
N ASP A 425 13.31 -10.61 9.48
CA ASP A 425 12.49 -10.96 10.64
C ASP A 425 13.08 -10.35 11.93
N TRP A 426 14.38 -10.50 12.12
CA TRP A 426 15.08 -9.92 13.27
C TRP A 426 15.10 -8.40 13.23
N VAL A 427 15.34 -7.79 12.06
CA VAL A 427 15.35 -6.32 11.93
C VAL A 427 13.97 -5.74 12.19
N ARG A 428 12.89 -6.39 11.71
CA ARG A 428 11.50 -5.98 12.03
C ARG A 428 11.23 -6.00 13.53
N LEU A 429 11.61 -7.09 14.20
CA LEU A 429 11.45 -7.22 15.65
C LEU A 429 12.24 -6.14 16.41
N GLY A 430 13.51 -5.95 16.05
CA GLY A 430 14.37 -4.94 16.68
C GLY A 430 13.83 -3.52 16.47
N LYS A 431 13.43 -3.17 15.24
CA LYS A 431 12.85 -1.87 14.93
C LYS A 431 11.55 -1.63 15.72
N GLN A 432 10.64 -2.60 15.75
CA GLN A 432 9.40 -2.48 16.51
C GLN A 432 9.65 -2.24 18.00
N THR A 433 10.58 -2.97 18.58
CA THR A 433 10.95 -2.84 19.99
C THR A 433 11.56 -1.45 20.29
N VAL A 434 12.55 -1.03 19.48
CA VAL A 434 13.20 0.29 19.64
C VAL A 434 12.19 1.43 19.48
N MET A 435 11.31 1.36 18.47
CA MET A 435 10.23 2.35 18.29
C MET A 435 9.29 2.40 19.50
N GLY A 436 8.99 1.26 20.13
CA GLY A 436 8.23 1.18 21.38
C GLY A 436 8.93 1.90 22.53
N ILE A 437 10.24 1.68 22.70
CA ILE A 437 11.07 2.33 23.71
C ILE A 437 11.11 3.86 23.50
N ILE A 438 11.32 4.32 22.27
CA ILE A 438 11.34 5.75 21.93
C ILE A 438 10.00 6.41 22.26
N ARG A 439 8.88 5.77 21.91
CA ARG A 439 7.54 6.28 22.23
C ARG A 439 7.30 6.36 23.74
N ALA A 440 7.71 5.33 24.48
CA ALA A 440 7.57 5.32 25.94
C ALA A 440 8.39 6.45 26.60
N ARG A 441 9.64 6.70 26.12
CA ARG A 441 10.45 7.86 26.59
C ARG A 441 9.78 9.19 26.28
N ALA A 442 9.18 9.35 25.08
CA ALA A 442 8.50 10.58 24.68
C ALA A 442 7.20 10.84 25.46
N ALA A 443 6.52 9.78 25.92
CA ALA A 443 5.30 9.86 26.73
C ALA A 443 5.57 10.04 28.23
N ALA A 444 6.80 9.81 28.69
CA ALA A 444 7.15 9.99 30.10
C ALA A 444 7.06 11.50 30.49
N PRO A 445 6.49 11.84 31.65
CA PRO A 445 6.46 13.23 32.10
C PRO A 445 7.86 13.79 32.17
N LYS A 446 8.09 14.95 31.56
CA LYS A 446 9.36 15.68 31.72
C LYS A 446 9.54 16.00 33.20
N LYS A 447 10.53 15.41 33.83
CA LYS A 447 10.92 15.74 35.22
C LYS A 447 11.47 17.15 35.28
#